data_f53773d396b4fdd2877aca87c230a7e3
#
_entry.id   f53773d396b4fdd2877aca87c230a7e3
#
_cell.length_a   1.000
_cell.length_b   1.000
_cell.length_c   1.000
_cell.angle_alpha   90.00
_cell.angle_beta   90.00
_cell.angle_gamma   90.00
#
_symmetry.space_group_name_H-M   'P 1'
#
loop_
_entity.id
_entity.type
_entity.pdbx_description
1 polymer ?
#
loop_
_entity_poly.entity_id
_entity_poly.type
_entity_poly.pdbx_seq_one_letter_code
_entity_poly.pdbx_strand_id
1 'polypeptide(L)'
;MTTYIIIFVLLLVAELVYFRIADKCNIIDKPNQRSSHSTIVLRGGGIIFMIGAWAWSAFFGFDYPWFLAGLTLVAGVSFVDDIHSLPDSVRLVAQFAAAAMAFYQLDILHWEMWWIVLVALIVYVGATNVINFMDGINGITAGYSLAVLFPLAALNADDKFVVQSLIFTTIIAAIVFCIFNFRPKGKAKCFAGDVGSIGIAFIMLFLLGNVIIKTEDITWLIFLLVYGVDGCLTIIHRIMLHENLGEAHRKHAYQIMANELKIGHVKVTLIYMALQLTVSLGFIYLCPDNVLCHWMYFVGALVVLAIAYVLFMKRYYHLHEEYLAELGVLN
;
A
#
# COMPACT_ATOMS: atom_id res chain seq x y z
N MET A 1 11.55 24.58 -4.40
CA MET A 1 11.49 23.92 -5.73
C MET A 1 12.80 23.18 -6.03
N THR A 2 13.94 23.84 -5.97
CA THR A 2 15.28 23.23 -6.24
C THR A 2 15.56 21.97 -5.41
N THR A 3 15.25 21.99 -4.10
CA THR A 3 15.45 20.84 -3.20
C THR A 3 14.68 19.59 -3.68
N TYR A 4 13.45 19.72 -4.12
CA TYR A 4 12.65 18.59 -4.62
C TYR A 4 13.20 18.01 -5.94
N ILE A 5 13.77 18.87 -6.79
CA ILE A 5 14.46 18.40 -8.02
C ILE A 5 15.72 17.62 -7.65
N ILE A 6 16.49 18.09 -6.68
CA ILE A 6 17.66 17.38 -6.17
C ILE A 6 17.25 16.02 -5.60
N ILE A 7 16.22 15.96 -4.76
CA ILE A 7 15.70 14.71 -4.19
C ILE A 7 15.24 13.76 -5.30
N PHE A 8 14.50 14.26 -6.30
CA PHE A 8 14.08 13.43 -7.44
C PHE A 8 15.29 12.78 -8.15
N VAL A 9 16.33 13.57 -8.46
CA VAL A 9 17.54 13.06 -9.12
C VAL A 9 18.29 12.07 -8.22
N LEU A 10 18.43 12.37 -6.93
CA LEU A 10 19.06 11.46 -5.96
C LEU A 10 18.31 10.12 -5.88
N LEU A 11 16.98 10.15 -5.77
CA LEU A 11 16.17 8.94 -5.72
C LEU A 11 16.22 8.15 -7.03
N LEU A 12 16.23 8.84 -8.18
CA LEU A 12 16.39 8.18 -9.48
C LEU A 12 17.75 7.47 -9.58
N VAL A 13 18.83 8.12 -9.15
CA VAL A 13 20.17 7.51 -9.11
C VAL A 13 20.21 6.35 -8.12
N ALA A 14 19.62 6.52 -6.92
CA ALA A 14 19.57 5.46 -5.91
C ALA A 14 18.84 4.21 -6.44
N GLU A 15 17.73 4.38 -7.15
CA GLU A 15 16.98 3.27 -7.76
C GLU A 15 17.81 2.56 -8.84
N LEU A 16 18.52 3.31 -9.69
CA LEU A 16 19.41 2.72 -10.71
C LEU A 16 20.61 1.99 -10.09
N VAL A 17 21.16 2.50 -8.99
CA VAL A 17 22.21 1.81 -8.21
C VAL A 17 21.66 0.54 -7.58
N TYR A 18 20.45 0.62 -7.00
CA TYR A 18 19.77 -0.55 -6.45
C TYR A 18 19.63 -1.66 -7.50
N PHE A 19 19.20 -1.35 -8.72
CA PHE A 19 19.08 -2.36 -9.79
C PHE A 19 20.39 -3.10 -10.06
N ARG A 20 21.52 -2.41 -10.03
CA ARG A 20 22.83 -3.05 -10.20
C ARG A 20 23.20 -3.95 -9.02
N ILE A 21 22.83 -3.54 -7.79
CA ILE A 21 23.04 -4.35 -6.58
C ILE A 21 22.15 -5.57 -6.62
N ALA A 22 20.85 -5.39 -6.89
CA ALA A 22 19.87 -6.46 -6.94
C ALA A 22 20.21 -7.52 -8.00
N ASP A 23 20.67 -7.09 -9.18
CA ASP A 23 21.14 -7.98 -10.24
C ASP A 23 22.36 -8.79 -9.81
N LYS A 24 23.38 -8.14 -9.24
CA LYS A 24 24.59 -8.81 -8.75
C LYS A 24 24.33 -9.77 -7.58
N CYS A 25 23.40 -9.40 -6.70
CA CYS A 25 23.03 -10.20 -5.54
C CYS A 25 21.91 -11.23 -5.84
N ASN A 26 21.45 -11.29 -7.10
CA ASN A 26 20.39 -12.19 -7.55
C ASN A 26 19.09 -12.02 -6.75
N ILE A 27 18.75 -10.76 -6.40
CA ILE A 27 17.48 -10.40 -5.73
C ILE A 27 16.41 -10.27 -6.80
N ILE A 28 15.82 -11.42 -7.16
CA ILE A 28 14.92 -11.55 -8.30
C ILE A 28 13.64 -12.28 -7.89
N ASP A 29 12.54 -11.94 -8.55
CA ASP A 29 11.30 -12.69 -8.49
C ASP A 29 11.18 -13.59 -9.72
N LYS A 30 11.08 -14.91 -9.47
CA LYS A 30 10.90 -15.93 -10.50
C LYS A 30 9.41 -16.23 -10.65
N PRO A 31 8.87 -16.24 -11.89
CA PRO A 31 7.48 -16.58 -12.11
C PRO A 31 7.12 -17.95 -11.53
N ASN A 32 5.97 -18.01 -10.87
CA ASN A 32 5.35 -19.24 -10.40
C ASN A 32 3.88 -19.29 -10.85
N GLN A 33 3.17 -20.37 -10.55
CA GLN A 33 1.76 -20.56 -10.95
C GLN A 33 0.80 -19.49 -10.41
N ARG A 34 1.17 -18.79 -9.35
CA ARG A 34 0.38 -17.72 -8.68
C ARG A 34 0.79 -16.32 -9.16
N SER A 35 1.87 -16.20 -9.93
CA SER A 35 2.39 -14.91 -10.39
C SER A 35 1.53 -14.30 -11.49
N SER A 36 1.37 -12.98 -11.48
CA SER A 36 0.78 -12.22 -12.59
C SER A 36 1.79 -11.87 -13.69
N HIS A 37 3.07 -12.29 -13.56
CA HIS A 37 4.14 -12.06 -14.52
C HIS A 37 4.68 -13.38 -15.07
N SER A 38 5.36 -13.31 -16.23
CA SER A 38 5.91 -14.46 -16.95
C SER A 38 7.43 -14.37 -17.18
N THR A 39 8.07 -13.32 -16.72
CA THR A 39 9.50 -13.04 -16.88
C THR A 39 10.15 -12.81 -15.52
N ILE A 40 11.44 -13.13 -15.40
CA ILE A 40 12.23 -12.77 -14.21
C ILE A 40 12.31 -11.24 -14.09
N VAL A 41 12.04 -10.71 -12.91
CA VAL A 41 12.03 -9.26 -12.60
C VAL A 41 12.81 -9.03 -11.31
N LEU A 42 13.51 -7.90 -11.18
CA LEU A 42 14.17 -7.52 -9.94
C LEU A 42 13.13 -7.30 -8.83
N ARG A 43 13.39 -7.80 -7.63
CA ARG A 43 12.52 -7.65 -6.45
C ARG A 43 13.05 -6.55 -5.53
N GLY A 44 12.18 -5.93 -4.73
CA GLY A 44 12.57 -4.98 -3.68
C GLY A 44 12.88 -3.56 -4.18
N GLY A 45 12.52 -3.19 -5.43
CA GLY A 45 12.68 -1.81 -5.91
C GLY A 45 11.92 -0.78 -5.07
N GLY A 46 10.90 -1.21 -4.32
CA GLY A 46 10.17 -0.35 -3.39
C GLY A 46 10.96 0.12 -2.16
N ILE A 47 12.21 -0.32 -1.97
CA ILE A 47 13.14 0.25 -0.97
C ILE A 47 13.29 1.77 -1.13
N ILE A 48 12.98 2.29 -2.33
CA ILE A 48 13.04 3.72 -2.63
C ILE A 48 12.11 4.56 -1.76
N PHE A 49 11.02 3.99 -1.24
CA PHE A 49 10.12 4.70 -0.32
C PHE A 49 10.80 5.00 1.02
N MET A 50 11.53 4.02 1.57
CA MET A 50 12.34 4.21 2.77
C MET A 50 13.48 5.19 2.51
N ILE A 51 14.20 5.04 1.41
CA ILE A 51 15.28 5.96 1.01
C ILE A 51 14.73 7.38 0.85
N GLY A 52 13.52 7.53 0.29
CA GLY A 52 12.84 8.81 0.16
C GLY A 52 12.56 9.48 1.51
N ALA A 53 12.09 8.74 2.52
CA ALA A 53 11.88 9.26 3.87
C ALA A 53 13.19 9.68 4.54
N TRP A 54 14.27 8.93 4.36
CA TRP A 54 15.59 9.33 4.84
C TRP A 54 16.14 10.55 4.09
N ALA A 55 15.95 10.64 2.77
CA ALA A 55 16.29 11.84 2.00
C ALA A 55 15.49 13.06 2.49
N TRP A 56 14.17 12.88 2.76
CA TRP A 56 13.38 13.94 3.36
C TRP A 56 13.99 14.44 4.67
N SER A 57 14.33 13.54 5.58
CA SER A 57 14.91 13.89 6.87
C SER A 57 16.26 14.63 6.69
N ALA A 58 17.10 14.20 5.76
CA ALA A 58 18.39 14.82 5.51
C ALA A 58 18.28 16.26 4.97
N PHE A 59 17.23 16.57 4.19
CA PHE A 59 17.06 17.88 3.56
C PHE A 59 16.16 18.84 4.35
N PHE A 60 15.23 18.32 5.16
CA PHE A 60 14.17 19.12 5.80
C PHE A 60 14.20 19.06 7.33
N GLY A 61 14.99 18.17 7.93
CA GLY A 61 15.10 18.04 9.38
C GLY A 61 14.59 16.71 9.93
N PHE A 62 14.91 16.45 11.19
CA PHE A 62 14.65 15.18 11.88
C PHE A 62 13.38 15.26 12.74
N ASP A 63 12.27 15.76 12.16
CA ASP A 63 11.05 16.07 12.92
C ASP A 63 10.32 14.81 13.45
N TYR A 64 10.44 13.66 12.75
CA TYR A 64 9.74 12.42 13.10
C TYR A 64 10.71 11.24 13.31
N PRO A 65 11.56 11.27 14.37
CA PRO A 65 12.60 10.24 14.57
C PRO A 65 12.03 8.84 14.78
N TRP A 66 10.94 8.69 15.53
CA TRP A 66 10.32 7.40 15.78
C TRP A 66 9.59 6.84 14.56
N PHE A 67 8.99 7.69 13.74
CA PHE A 67 8.47 7.29 12.44
C PHE A 67 9.59 6.74 11.54
N LEU A 68 10.72 7.43 11.44
CA LEU A 68 11.87 6.99 10.64
C LEU A 68 12.47 5.69 11.18
N ALA A 69 12.56 5.55 12.51
CA ALA A 69 13.03 4.32 13.13
C ALA A 69 12.08 3.15 12.85
N GLY A 70 10.77 3.34 13.01
CA GLY A 70 9.74 2.34 12.71
C GLY A 70 9.72 1.95 11.23
N LEU A 71 9.79 2.92 10.32
CA LEU A 71 9.88 2.67 8.88
C LEU A 71 11.14 1.86 8.53
N THR A 72 12.29 2.23 9.13
CA THR A 72 13.55 1.53 8.88
C THR A 72 13.49 0.09 9.39
N LEU A 73 12.90 -0.12 10.56
CA LEU A 73 12.71 -1.45 11.13
C LEU A 73 11.84 -2.32 10.23
N VAL A 74 10.63 -1.84 9.89
CA VAL A 74 9.67 -2.66 9.13
C VAL A 74 10.12 -2.87 7.69
N ALA A 75 10.65 -1.85 7.03
CA ALA A 75 11.19 -1.99 5.67
C ALA A 75 12.45 -2.84 5.63
N GLY A 76 13.33 -2.72 6.64
CA GLY A 76 14.54 -3.54 6.76
C GLY A 76 14.23 -5.02 6.94
N VAL A 77 13.29 -5.37 7.83
CA VAL A 77 12.85 -6.76 8.02
C VAL A 77 12.18 -7.29 6.76
N SER A 78 11.33 -6.49 6.10
CA SER A 78 10.69 -6.86 4.85
C SER A 78 11.70 -7.04 3.71
N PHE A 79 12.77 -6.24 3.67
CA PHE A 79 13.84 -6.41 2.69
C PHE A 79 14.61 -7.72 2.90
N VAL A 80 14.86 -8.10 4.16
CA VAL A 80 15.45 -9.41 4.47
C VAL A 80 14.52 -10.53 4.03
N ASP A 81 13.20 -10.39 4.25
CA ASP A 81 12.19 -11.37 3.80
C ASP A 81 12.13 -11.51 2.28
N ASP A 82 12.30 -10.40 1.55
CA ASP A 82 12.39 -10.42 0.07
C ASP A 82 13.60 -11.22 -0.46
N ILE A 83 14.68 -11.32 0.33
CA ILE A 83 15.90 -12.06 -0.02
C ILE A 83 15.86 -13.49 0.54
N HIS A 84 15.46 -13.63 1.79
CA HIS A 84 15.40 -14.88 2.54
C HIS A 84 14.09 -14.92 3.32
N SER A 85 13.16 -15.77 2.92
CA SER A 85 11.89 -15.94 3.62
C SER A 85 12.03 -16.05 5.12
N LEU A 86 11.42 -15.11 5.84
CA LEU A 86 11.38 -15.09 7.29
C LEU A 86 10.10 -15.75 7.82
N PRO A 87 10.13 -16.29 9.06
CA PRO A 87 8.90 -16.73 9.71
C PRO A 87 7.90 -15.57 9.85
N ASP A 88 6.61 -15.85 9.64
CA ASP A 88 5.53 -14.85 9.75
C ASP A 88 5.52 -14.15 11.11
N SER A 89 5.89 -14.86 12.20
CA SER A 89 5.99 -14.29 13.53
C SER A 89 7.03 -13.17 13.63
N VAL A 90 8.18 -13.29 12.95
CA VAL A 90 9.23 -12.26 12.93
C VAL A 90 8.73 -11.02 12.21
N ARG A 91 8.07 -11.21 11.08
CA ARG A 91 7.46 -10.12 10.29
C ARG A 91 6.39 -9.39 11.11
N LEU A 92 5.49 -10.14 11.77
CA LEU A 92 4.43 -9.58 12.61
C LEU A 92 5.01 -8.81 13.81
N VAL A 93 5.98 -9.35 14.51
CA VAL A 93 6.64 -8.66 15.65
C VAL A 93 7.28 -7.35 15.18
N ALA A 94 7.97 -7.35 14.04
CA ALA A 94 8.56 -6.13 13.47
C ALA A 94 7.49 -5.10 13.10
N GLN A 95 6.36 -5.53 12.50
CA GLN A 95 5.24 -4.65 12.15
C GLN A 95 4.60 -4.02 13.40
N PHE A 96 4.33 -4.81 14.45
CA PHE A 96 3.79 -4.28 15.71
C PHE A 96 4.76 -3.33 16.41
N ALA A 97 6.06 -3.65 16.43
CA ALA A 97 7.08 -2.78 17.01
C ALA A 97 7.18 -1.45 16.24
N ALA A 98 7.18 -1.50 14.91
CA ALA A 98 7.19 -0.30 14.07
C ALA A 98 5.91 0.53 14.26
N ALA A 99 4.73 -0.11 14.30
CA ALA A 99 3.47 0.57 14.57
C ALA A 99 3.46 1.24 15.95
N ALA A 100 4.01 0.57 16.98
CA ALA A 100 4.16 1.17 18.31
C ALA A 100 5.09 2.41 18.28
N MET A 101 6.18 2.38 17.50
CA MET A 101 7.05 3.55 17.30
C MET A 101 6.30 4.69 16.58
N ALA A 102 5.48 4.39 15.56
CA ALA A 102 4.63 5.39 14.91
C ALA A 102 3.62 5.99 15.91
N PHE A 103 2.99 5.16 16.73
CA PHE A 103 2.04 5.60 17.76
C PHE A 103 2.69 6.43 18.86
N TYR A 104 3.93 6.09 19.24
CA TYR A 104 4.72 6.93 20.13
C TYR A 104 5.00 8.30 19.50
N GLN A 105 5.35 8.34 18.20
CA GLN A 105 5.54 9.59 17.48
C GLN A 105 4.27 10.44 17.39
N LEU A 106 3.11 9.78 17.32
CA LEU A 106 1.79 10.41 17.26
C LEU A 106 1.24 10.81 18.64
N ASP A 107 1.97 10.52 19.71
CA ASP A 107 1.58 10.80 21.10
C ASP A 107 0.23 10.19 21.52
N ILE A 108 -0.04 8.95 21.08
CA ILE A 108 -1.30 8.23 21.39
C ILE A 108 -1.13 7.03 22.31
N LEU A 109 0.09 6.77 22.81
CA LEU A 109 0.35 5.67 23.75
C LEU A 109 0.00 6.06 25.18
N HIS A 110 -1.29 6.33 25.45
CA HIS A 110 -1.77 6.66 26.78
C HIS A 110 -2.36 5.44 27.48
N TRP A 111 -1.97 5.20 28.73
CA TRP A 111 -2.41 4.03 29.49
C TRP A 111 -3.93 4.00 29.75
N GLU A 112 -4.53 5.15 29.93
CA GLU A 112 -5.98 5.26 30.17
C GLU A 112 -6.83 4.72 28.98
N MET A 113 -6.26 4.73 27.76
CA MET A 113 -6.93 4.28 26.53
C MET A 113 -6.28 3.00 25.94
N TRP A 114 -5.62 2.19 26.76
CA TRP A 114 -4.83 1.04 26.31
C TRP A 114 -5.59 0.11 25.34
N TRP A 115 -6.88 -0.09 25.55
CA TRP A 115 -7.70 -0.98 24.69
C TRP A 115 -7.95 -0.35 23.31
N ILE A 116 -8.13 0.98 23.21
CA ILE A 116 -8.23 1.69 21.92
C ILE A 116 -6.90 1.60 21.18
N VAL A 117 -5.80 1.82 21.89
CA VAL A 117 -4.44 1.70 21.34
C VAL A 117 -4.20 0.28 20.80
N LEU A 118 -4.61 -0.75 21.54
CA LEU A 118 -4.50 -2.14 21.10
C LEU A 118 -5.29 -2.40 19.82
N VAL A 119 -6.56 -1.96 19.76
CA VAL A 119 -7.40 -2.08 18.56
C VAL A 119 -6.78 -1.32 17.39
N ALA A 120 -6.31 -0.10 17.61
CA ALA A 120 -5.67 0.71 16.58
C ALA A 120 -4.38 0.06 16.06
N LEU A 121 -3.56 -0.55 16.92
CA LEU A 121 -2.37 -1.31 16.51
C LEU A 121 -2.73 -2.51 15.64
N ILE A 122 -3.78 -3.26 16.00
CA ILE A 122 -4.28 -4.39 15.20
C ILE A 122 -4.76 -3.90 13.83
N VAL A 123 -5.52 -2.81 13.80
CA VAL A 123 -6.01 -2.20 12.55
C VAL A 123 -4.85 -1.70 11.69
N TYR A 124 -3.86 -1.04 12.30
CA TYR A 124 -2.68 -0.53 11.61
C TYR A 124 -1.87 -1.67 10.94
N VAL A 125 -1.58 -2.72 11.69
CA VAL A 125 -0.86 -3.90 11.18
C VAL A 125 -1.71 -4.64 10.15
N GLY A 126 -3.00 -4.79 10.40
CA GLY A 126 -3.95 -5.39 9.45
C GLY A 126 -4.01 -4.63 8.13
N ALA A 127 -4.14 -3.30 8.18
CA ALA A 127 -4.14 -2.45 6.99
C ALA A 127 -2.80 -2.52 6.22
N THR A 128 -1.67 -2.56 6.95
CA THR A 128 -0.34 -2.77 6.33
C THR A 128 -0.30 -4.07 5.53
N ASN A 129 -0.80 -5.17 6.09
CA ASN A 129 -0.82 -6.46 5.40
C ASN A 129 -1.83 -6.49 4.25
N VAL A 130 -3.01 -5.85 4.40
CA VAL A 130 -3.98 -5.73 3.30
C VAL A 130 -3.35 -4.98 2.12
N ILE A 131 -2.64 -3.87 2.36
CA ILE A 131 -1.96 -3.11 1.31
C ILE A 131 -0.85 -3.97 0.67
N ASN A 132 -0.11 -4.76 1.45
CA ASN A 132 0.88 -5.69 0.91
C ASN A 132 0.24 -6.75 0.00
N PHE A 133 -0.89 -7.33 0.37
CA PHE A 133 -1.60 -8.30 -0.49
C PHE A 133 -2.11 -7.69 -1.80
N MET A 134 -2.29 -6.38 -1.83
CA MET A 134 -2.70 -5.66 -3.05
C MET A 134 -1.54 -5.39 -4.02
N ASP A 135 -0.29 -5.75 -3.71
CA ASP A 135 0.87 -5.60 -4.61
C ASP A 135 1.03 -6.80 -5.56
N GLY A 136 0.07 -7.02 -6.44
CA GLY A 136 0.08 -8.20 -7.33
C GLY A 136 0.17 -7.92 -8.83
N ILE A 137 0.15 -6.65 -9.29
CA ILE A 137 0.31 -6.27 -10.70
C ILE A 137 1.14 -5.00 -10.83
N ASN A 138 1.75 -4.81 -12.01
CA ASN A 138 2.60 -3.64 -12.26
C ASN A 138 1.85 -2.32 -12.07
N GLY A 139 2.46 -1.44 -11.28
CA GLY A 139 1.99 -0.07 -11.06
C GLY A 139 0.98 0.10 -9.95
N ILE A 140 0.35 -0.99 -9.47
CA ILE A 140 -0.80 -0.86 -8.58
C ILE A 140 -0.42 -0.24 -7.25
N THR A 141 0.68 -0.64 -6.63
CA THR A 141 1.11 -0.14 -5.32
C THR A 141 1.47 1.34 -5.38
N ALA A 142 2.38 1.76 -6.26
CA ALA A 142 2.76 3.16 -6.35
C ALA A 142 1.66 4.04 -6.97
N GLY A 143 0.94 3.55 -7.98
CA GLY A 143 -0.18 4.27 -8.57
C GLY A 143 -1.28 4.55 -7.55
N TYR A 144 -1.71 3.52 -6.83
CA TYR A 144 -2.70 3.68 -5.76
C TYR A 144 -2.20 4.62 -4.65
N SER A 145 -0.93 4.47 -4.24
CA SER A 145 -0.33 5.38 -3.25
C SER A 145 -0.35 6.83 -3.72
N LEU A 146 -0.12 7.12 -5.00
CA LEU A 146 -0.26 8.46 -5.54
C LEU A 146 -1.72 8.96 -5.47
N ALA A 147 -2.71 8.07 -5.70
CA ALA A 147 -4.12 8.42 -5.56
C ALA A 147 -4.53 8.73 -4.11
N VAL A 148 -3.79 8.23 -3.13
CA VAL A 148 -3.93 8.59 -1.71
C VAL A 148 -3.16 9.86 -1.37
N LEU A 149 -1.89 9.96 -1.80
CA LEU A 149 -0.97 11.02 -1.40
C LEU A 149 -1.32 12.38 -2.01
N PHE A 150 -1.83 12.46 -3.25
CA PHE A 150 -2.20 13.73 -3.85
C PHE A 150 -3.36 14.42 -3.12
N PRO A 151 -4.49 13.76 -2.80
CA PRO A 151 -5.53 14.36 -1.97
C PRO A 151 -5.04 14.72 -0.56
N LEU A 152 -4.20 13.88 0.06
CA LEU A 152 -3.59 14.20 1.36
C LEU A 152 -2.70 15.44 1.29
N ALA A 153 -1.94 15.62 0.20
CA ALA A 153 -1.12 16.81 0.01
C ALA A 153 -1.96 18.09 -0.15
N ALA A 154 -3.09 17.99 -0.84
CA ALA A 154 -4.04 19.10 -0.98
C ALA A 154 -4.68 19.45 0.37
N LEU A 155 -5.20 18.45 1.10
CA LEU A 155 -5.77 18.62 2.43
C LEU A 155 -4.74 19.23 3.40
N ASN A 156 -3.50 18.73 3.42
CA ASN A 156 -2.46 19.21 4.33
C ASN A 156 -2.00 20.65 4.02
N ALA A 157 -2.22 21.18 2.82
CA ALA A 157 -1.90 22.56 2.47
C ALA A 157 -2.72 23.54 3.34
N ASP A 158 -3.96 23.20 3.64
CA ASP A 158 -4.88 23.99 4.45
C ASP A 158 -4.80 23.59 5.92
N ASP A 159 -4.88 22.31 6.24
CA ASP A 159 -5.02 21.79 7.61
C ASP A 159 -3.68 21.60 8.35
N LYS A 160 -2.57 21.45 7.63
CA LYS A 160 -1.20 21.32 8.21
C LYS A 160 -1.08 20.28 9.34
N PHE A 161 -1.57 19.05 9.09
CA PHE A 161 -1.49 17.96 10.09
C PHE A 161 -0.10 17.30 10.13
N VAL A 162 0.72 17.47 9.08
CA VAL A 162 2.09 16.97 9.00
C VAL A 162 2.98 17.95 8.24
N VAL A 163 4.30 17.81 8.34
CA VAL A 163 5.23 18.60 7.53
C VAL A 163 5.03 18.29 6.06
N GLN A 164 4.59 19.27 5.26
CA GLN A 164 4.22 19.13 3.85
C GLN A 164 5.30 18.49 2.99
N SER A 165 6.57 18.76 3.32
CA SER A 165 7.70 18.20 2.59
C SER A 165 7.80 16.67 2.68
N LEU A 166 7.31 16.05 3.75
CA LEU A 166 7.25 14.58 3.86
C LEU A 166 6.32 14.00 2.80
N ILE A 167 5.11 14.58 2.65
CA ILE A 167 4.15 14.11 1.63
C ILE A 167 4.74 14.29 0.23
N PHE A 168 5.33 15.45 -0.08
CA PHE A 168 5.90 15.71 -1.40
C PHE A 168 7.08 14.80 -1.71
N THR A 169 7.95 14.52 -0.73
CA THR A 169 9.07 13.62 -0.94
C THR A 169 8.60 12.17 -1.14
N THR A 170 7.55 11.76 -0.43
CA THR A 170 6.92 10.45 -0.64
C THR A 170 6.28 10.36 -2.04
N ILE A 171 5.61 11.40 -2.51
CA ILE A 171 5.09 11.48 -3.89
C ILE A 171 6.23 11.34 -4.90
N ILE A 172 7.35 12.03 -4.69
CA ILE A 172 8.52 11.95 -5.57
C ILE A 172 9.07 10.51 -5.61
N ALA A 173 9.20 9.86 -4.46
CA ALA A 173 9.64 8.46 -4.38
C ALA A 173 8.68 7.52 -5.14
N ALA A 174 7.36 7.71 -4.99
CA ALA A 174 6.35 6.95 -5.72
C ALA A 174 6.42 7.20 -7.24
N ILE A 175 6.66 8.43 -7.69
CA ILE A 175 6.84 8.76 -9.11
C ILE A 175 8.11 8.08 -9.66
N VAL A 176 9.23 8.15 -8.93
CA VAL A 176 10.48 7.47 -9.34
C VAL A 176 10.26 5.97 -9.49
N PHE A 177 9.61 5.33 -8.53
CA PHE A 177 9.26 3.91 -8.63
C PHE A 177 8.33 3.62 -9.81
N CYS A 178 7.31 4.46 -10.06
CA CYS A 178 6.42 4.33 -11.21
C CYS A 178 7.14 4.32 -12.55
N ILE A 179 8.21 5.08 -12.73
CA ILE A 179 9.02 5.11 -13.97
C ILE A 179 9.48 3.69 -14.36
N PHE A 180 9.75 2.82 -13.38
CA PHE A 180 10.28 1.49 -13.61
C PHE A 180 9.25 0.38 -13.48
N ASN A 181 8.24 0.55 -12.61
CA ASN A 181 7.24 -0.47 -12.30
C ASN A 181 5.91 -0.28 -13.04
N PHE A 182 5.40 0.97 -13.20
CA PHE A 182 4.09 1.24 -13.80
C PHE A 182 4.10 1.04 -15.32
N ARG A 183 4.17 -0.21 -15.74
CA ARG A 183 4.35 -0.62 -17.13
C ARG A 183 3.44 -1.79 -17.48
N PRO A 184 3.17 -2.03 -18.78
CA PRO A 184 2.44 -3.21 -19.23
C PRO A 184 3.04 -4.52 -18.69
N LYS A 185 2.22 -5.57 -18.63
CA LYS A 185 2.65 -6.91 -18.22
C LYS A 185 3.93 -7.33 -18.95
N GLY A 186 4.92 -7.84 -18.21
CA GLY A 186 6.23 -8.27 -18.74
C GLY A 186 7.19 -7.14 -19.09
N LYS A 187 6.86 -5.87 -18.80
CA LYS A 187 7.72 -4.71 -19.09
C LYS A 187 8.23 -3.98 -17.84
N ALA A 188 7.77 -4.33 -16.64
CA ALA A 188 8.30 -3.80 -15.41
C ALA A 188 9.79 -4.16 -15.24
N LYS A 189 10.57 -3.23 -14.72
CA LYS A 189 12.00 -3.44 -14.43
C LYS A 189 12.24 -3.98 -13.04
N CYS A 190 11.35 -3.65 -12.11
CA CYS A 190 11.38 -4.12 -10.73
C CYS A 190 9.96 -4.28 -10.19
N PHE A 191 9.81 -5.08 -9.14
CA PHE A 191 8.64 -5.14 -8.27
C PHE A 191 8.91 -4.42 -6.95
N ALA A 192 7.85 -3.98 -6.27
CA ALA A 192 7.98 -3.30 -4.99
C ALA A 192 8.66 -4.20 -3.96
N GLY A 193 8.28 -5.48 -3.93
CA GLY A 193 8.63 -6.40 -2.86
C GLY A 193 7.91 -6.04 -1.57
N ASP A 194 8.07 -6.88 -0.56
CA ASP A 194 7.52 -6.63 0.76
C ASP A 194 8.12 -5.35 1.37
N VAL A 195 9.39 -5.07 1.11
CA VAL A 195 10.04 -3.81 1.53
C VAL A 195 9.29 -2.58 1.01
N GLY A 196 8.80 -2.61 -0.22
CA GLY A 196 8.11 -1.48 -0.83
C GLY A 196 6.65 -1.37 -0.41
N SER A 197 5.89 -2.45 -0.53
CA SER A 197 4.45 -2.44 -0.22
C SER A 197 4.18 -2.17 1.26
N ILE A 198 4.94 -2.79 2.17
CA ILE A 198 4.86 -2.55 3.62
C ILE A 198 5.42 -1.16 3.96
N GLY A 199 6.54 -0.74 3.34
CA GLY A 199 7.13 0.57 3.58
C GLY A 199 6.20 1.71 3.21
N ILE A 200 5.60 1.70 2.01
CA ILE A 200 4.66 2.75 1.60
C ILE A 200 3.36 2.69 2.39
N ALA A 201 2.87 1.49 2.75
CA ALA A 201 1.72 1.34 3.64
C ALA A 201 1.97 2.01 5.00
N PHE A 202 3.12 1.76 5.59
CA PHE A 202 3.52 2.37 6.86
C PHE A 202 3.54 3.90 6.78
N ILE A 203 4.10 4.47 5.70
CA ILE A 203 4.12 5.92 5.47
C ILE A 203 2.69 6.46 5.35
N MET A 204 1.84 5.85 4.50
CA MET A 204 0.45 6.29 4.30
C MET A 204 -0.36 6.23 5.60
N LEU A 205 -0.21 5.14 6.38
CA LEU A 205 -0.90 4.99 7.65
C LEU A 205 -0.42 5.99 8.71
N PHE A 206 0.87 6.36 8.72
CA PHE A 206 1.38 7.43 9.57
C PHE A 206 0.77 8.79 9.19
N LEU A 207 0.69 9.11 7.88
CA LEU A 207 0.07 10.34 7.41
C LEU A 207 -1.43 10.39 7.76
N LEU A 208 -2.15 9.29 7.56
CA LEU A 208 -3.57 9.18 7.95
C LEU A 208 -3.75 9.25 9.48
N GLY A 209 -2.84 8.65 10.24
CA GLY A 209 -2.83 8.78 11.70
C GLY A 209 -2.77 10.23 12.15
N ASN A 210 -1.90 11.04 11.53
CA ASN A 210 -1.81 12.49 11.85
C ASN A 210 -3.12 13.23 11.56
N VAL A 211 -3.79 12.95 10.45
CA VAL A 211 -5.07 13.61 10.14
C VAL A 211 -6.18 13.14 11.07
N ILE A 212 -6.26 11.85 11.36
CA ILE A 212 -7.24 11.27 12.29
C ILE A 212 -7.10 11.89 13.68
N ILE A 213 -5.88 11.99 14.21
CA ILE A 213 -5.63 12.57 15.53
C ILE A 213 -5.98 14.06 15.54
N LYS A 214 -5.59 14.79 14.50
CA LYS A 214 -5.86 16.22 14.42
C LYS A 214 -7.35 16.56 14.34
N THR A 215 -8.12 15.72 13.64
CA THR A 215 -9.54 15.94 13.42
C THR A 215 -10.45 15.16 14.37
N GLU A 216 -9.86 14.23 15.15
CA GLU A 216 -10.61 13.26 15.98
C GLU A 216 -11.62 12.42 15.20
N ASP A 217 -11.37 12.23 13.88
CA ASP A 217 -12.28 11.57 12.95
C ASP A 217 -11.62 10.39 12.25
N ILE A 218 -12.04 9.18 12.58
CA ILE A 218 -11.53 7.93 11.99
C ILE A 218 -12.02 7.71 10.55
N THR A 219 -13.05 8.43 10.10
CA THR A 219 -13.57 8.29 8.74
C THR A 219 -12.56 8.67 7.65
N TRP A 220 -11.45 9.32 8.00
CA TRP A 220 -10.30 9.54 7.11
C TRP A 220 -9.66 8.24 6.60
N LEU A 221 -9.95 7.09 7.20
CA LEU A 221 -9.60 5.78 6.64
C LEU A 221 -10.25 5.53 5.27
N ILE A 222 -11.20 6.36 4.85
CA ILE A 222 -11.79 6.36 3.51
C ILE A 222 -10.75 6.50 2.39
N PHE A 223 -9.58 7.08 2.67
CA PHE A 223 -8.45 7.17 1.75
C PHE A 223 -7.83 5.81 1.39
N LEU A 224 -8.18 4.76 2.12
CA LEU A 224 -7.75 3.38 1.84
C LEU A 224 -8.94 2.47 1.47
N LEU A 225 -10.13 3.04 1.24
CA LEU A 225 -11.38 2.29 1.19
C LEU A 225 -11.42 1.28 0.02
N VAL A 226 -10.90 1.64 -1.16
CA VAL A 226 -10.93 0.76 -2.34
C VAL A 226 -10.08 -0.48 -2.11
N TYR A 227 -8.88 -0.32 -1.56
CA TYR A 227 -8.02 -1.44 -1.17
C TYR A 227 -8.61 -2.22 0.01
N GLY A 228 -9.17 -1.51 0.99
CA GLY A 228 -9.84 -2.12 2.13
C GLY A 228 -10.98 -3.04 1.71
N VAL A 229 -11.83 -2.61 0.77
CA VAL A 229 -12.94 -3.42 0.27
C VAL A 229 -12.45 -4.65 -0.49
N ASP A 230 -11.56 -4.50 -1.47
CA ASP A 230 -11.04 -5.65 -2.23
C ASP A 230 -10.28 -6.62 -1.31
N GLY A 231 -9.38 -6.09 -0.47
CA GLY A 231 -8.57 -6.91 0.43
C GLY A 231 -9.41 -7.65 1.47
N CYS A 232 -10.24 -6.93 2.23
CA CYS A 232 -11.03 -7.55 3.29
C CYS A 232 -12.10 -8.52 2.76
N LEU A 233 -12.81 -8.15 1.68
CA LEU A 233 -13.81 -9.06 1.12
C LEU A 233 -13.17 -10.29 0.46
N THR A 234 -11.96 -10.17 -0.11
CA THR A 234 -11.21 -11.33 -0.59
C THR A 234 -10.79 -12.24 0.57
N ILE A 235 -10.34 -11.67 1.70
CA ILE A 235 -10.01 -12.46 2.90
C ILE A 235 -11.26 -13.19 3.41
N ILE A 236 -12.41 -12.50 3.51
CA ILE A 236 -13.69 -13.10 3.93
C ILE A 236 -14.07 -14.23 2.97
N HIS A 237 -13.96 -14.02 1.66
CA HIS A 237 -14.26 -15.05 0.65
C HIS A 237 -13.37 -16.28 0.85
N ARG A 238 -12.07 -16.12 1.11
CA ARG A 238 -11.14 -17.23 1.37
C ARG A 238 -11.48 -17.97 2.66
N ILE A 239 -11.91 -17.27 3.72
CA ILE A 239 -12.40 -17.90 4.95
C ILE A 239 -13.63 -18.76 4.66
N MET A 240 -14.57 -18.27 3.85
CA MET A 240 -15.75 -19.04 3.44
C MET A 240 -15.38 -20.29 2.61
N LEU A 241 -14.29 -20.23 1.87
CA LEU A 241 -13.75 -21.38 1.13
C LEU A 241 -12.86 -22.29 1.99
N HIS A 242 -12.71 -22.03 3.28
CA HIS A 242 -11.87 -22.77 4.24
C HIS A 242 -10.40 -22.84 3.83
N GLU A 243 -9.88 -21.80 3.17
CA GLU A 243 -8.50 -21.73 2.72
C GLU A 243 -7.54 -21.27 3.80
N ASN A 244 -6.30 -21.74 3.73
CA ASN A 244 -5.22 -21.23 4.58
C ASN A 244 -4.88 -19.79 4.18
N LEU A 245 -5.12 -18.82 5.06
CA LEU A 245 -4.85 -17.40 4.80
C LEU A 245 -3.36 -17.07 4.67
N GLY A 246 -2.48 -17.88 5.25
CA GLY A 246 -1.01 -17.72 5.12
C GLY A 246 -0.47 -18.13 3.75
N GLU A 247 -1.26 -18.80 2.91
CA GLU A 247 -0.81 -19.17 1.57
C GLU A 247 -1.04 -18.04 0.57
N ALA A 248 -0.04 -17.82 -0.31
CA ALA A 248 -0.15 -16.87 -1.40
C ALA A 248 -1.28 -17.27 -2.36
N HIS A 249 -2.06 -16.30 -2.83
CA HIS A 249 -3.21 -16.51 -3.72
C HIS A 249 -3.29 -15.42 -4.80
N ARG A 250 -4.25 -15.61 -5.74
CA ARG A 250 -4.48 -14.67 -6.85
C ARG A 250 -5.98 -14.45 -7.06
N LYS A 251 -6.70 -14.09 -5.98
CA LYS A 251 -8.18 -14.06 -5.94
C LYS A 251 -8.77 -12.66 -5.79
N HIS A 252 -7.95 -11.63 -5.69
CA HIS A 252 -8.41 -10.25 -5.63
C HIS A 252 -9.12 -9.83 -6.93
N ALA A 253 -10.12 -8.96 -6.83
CA ALA A 253 -10.86 -8.50 -8.00
C ALA A 253 -9.93 -7.86 -9.04
N TYR A 254 -8.94 -7.04 -8.63
CA TYR A 254 -7.97 -6.46 -9.54
C TYR A 254 -7.12 -7.51 -10.29
N GLN A 255 -6.80 -8.62 -9.64
CA GLN A 255 -6.02 -9.71 -10.26
C GLN A 255 -6.85 -10.46 -11.30
N ILE A 256 -8.14 -10.71 -11.01
CA ILE A 256 -9.08 -11.29 -11.99
C ILE A 256 -9.25 -10.37 -13.19
N MET A 257 -9.39 -9.05 -12.95
CA MET A 257 -9.45 -8.06 -14.04
C MET A 257 -8.19 -8.10 -14.92
N ALA A 258 -7.01 -8.17 -14.29
CA ALA A 258 -5.75 -8.09 -15.01
C ALA A 258 -5.38 -9.37 -15.75
N ASN A 259 -5.65 -10.54 -15.15
CA ASN A 259 -5.17 -11.83 -15.63
C ASN A 259 -6.23 -12.60 -16.41
N GLU A 260 -7.41 -12.84 -15.83
CA GLU A 260 -8.47 -13.64 -16.44
C GLU A 260 -9.24 -12.81 -17.49
N LEU A 261 -9.65 -11.59 -17.15
CA LEU A 261 -10.30 -10.68 -18.11
C LEU A 261 -9.33 -9.99 -19.08
N LYS A 262 -8.02 -10.15 -18.88
CA LYS A 262 -6.95 -9.61 -19.74
C LYS A 262 -7.08 -8.10 -20.01
N ILE A 263 -7.63 -7.32 -19.07
CA ILE A 263 -7.75 -5.86 -19.18
C ILE A 263 -6.37 -5.20 -19.23
N GLY A 264 -5.38 -5.85 -18.61
CA GLY A 264 -3.99 -5.39 -18.56
C GLY A 264 -3.67 -4.53 -17.32
N HIS A 265 -2.42 -4.67 -16.83
CA HIS A 265 -1.98 -4.11 -15.56
C HIS A 265 -2.20 -2.59 -15.46
N VAL A 266 -1.75 -1.83 -16.46
CA VAL A 266 -1.86 -0.36 -16.48
C VAL A 266 -3.31 0.12 -16.38
N LYS A 267 -4.22 -0.49 -17.15
CA LYS A 267 -5.63 -0.10 -17.15
C LYS A 267 -6.29 -0.41 -15.82
N VAL A 268 -6.02 -1.59 -15.23
CA VAL A 268 -6.57 -1.97 -13.92
C VAL A 268 -6.05 -1.04 -12.83
N THR A 269 -4.76 -0.72 -12.85
CA THR A 269 -4.19 0.27 -11.91
C THR A 269 -4.88 1.63 -12.04
N LEU A 270 -5.06 2.14 -13.27
CA LEU A 270 -5.76 3.41 -13.50
C LEU A 270 -7.21 3.38 -13.00
N ILE A 271 -7.92 2.25 -13.12
CA ILE A 271 -9.27 2.09 -12.57
C ILE A 271 -9.24 2.22 -11.04
N TYR A 272 -8.32 1.52 -10.35
CA TYR A 272 -8.21 1.60 -8.90
C TYR A 272 -7.79 2.99 -8.41
N MET A 273 -6.87 3.64 -9.12
CA MET A 273 -6.50 5.05 -8.88
C MET A 273 -7.71 5.99 -9.02
N ALA A 274 -8.45 5.86 -10.12
CA ALA A 274 -9.62 6.70 -10.38
C ALA A 274 -10.72 6.50 -9.34
N LEU A 275 -11.00 5.25 -8.96
CA LEU A 275 -11.96 4.94 -7.90
C LEU A 275 -11.54 5.59 -6.57
N GLN A 276 -10.29 5.41 -6.15
CA GLN A 276 -9.81 5.98 -4.89
C GLN A 276 -9.79 7.53 -4.95
N LEU A 277 -9.34 8.13 -6.04
CA LEU A 277 -9.38 9.57 -6.21
C LEU A 277 -10.81 10.12 -6.14
N THR A 278 -11.77 9.46 -6.79
CA THR A 278 -13.19 9.86 -6.75
C THR A 278 -13.73 9.82 -5.31
N VAL A 279 -13.43 8.74 -4.58
CA VAL A 279 -13.86 8.61 -3.18
C VAL A 279 -13.21 9.66 -2.29
N SER A 280 -11.89 9.85 -2.40
CA SER A 280 -11.14 10.78 -1.54
C SER A 280 -11.48 12.25 -1.83
N LEU A 281 -11.53 12.63 -3.12
CA LEU A 281 -11.86 14.01 -3.50
C LEU A 281 -13.34 14.34 -3.23
N GLY A 282 -14.24 13.35 -3.44
CA GLY A 282 -15.63 13.50 -3.07
C GLY A 282 -15.80 13.72 -1.56
N PHE A 283 -15.03 12.99 -0.74
CA PHE A 283 -15.04 13.19 0.71
C PHE A 283 -14.54 14.58 1.10
N ILE A 284 -13.44 15.05 0.53
CA ILE A 284 -12.86 16.37 0.87
C ILE A 284 -13.77 17.51 0.42
N TYR A 285 -14.30 17.46 -0.82
CA TYR A 285 -14.89 18.64 -1.44
C TYR A 285 -16.42 18.64 -1.51
N LEU A 286 -17.07 17.48 -1.39
CA LEU A 286 -18.52 17.34 -1.51
C LEU A 286 -19.20 16.96 -0.20
N CYS A 287 -18.47 16.38 0.76
CA CYS A 287 -19.01 16.03 2.05
C CYS A 287 -18.99 17.28 2.96
N PRO A 288 -20.12 17.69 3.57
CA PRO A 288 -20.11 18.76 4.58
C PRO A 288 -19.25 18.36 5.78
N ASP A 289 -18.54 19.35 6.32
CA ASP A 289 -17.63 19.14 7.47
C ASP A 289 -18.43 18.98 8.77
N ASN A 290 -19.00 17.80 8.94
CA ASN A 290 -19.59 17.35 10.20
C ASN A 290 -19.55 15.82 10.30
N VAL A 291 -19.43 15.32 11.53
CA VAL A 291 -19.24 13.91 11.85
C VAL A 291 -20.33 13.00 11.23
N LEU A 292 -21.61 13.44 11.27
CA LEU A 292 -22.69 12.64 10.70
C LEU A 292 -22.55 12.47 9.19
N CYS A 293 -22.27 13.56 8.45
CA CYS A 293 -22.07 13.52 7.00
C CYS A 293 -20.84 12.70 6.63
N HIS A 294 -19.75 12.79 7.39
CA HIS A 294 -18.55 11.99 7.21
C HIS A 294 -18.88 10.49 7.33
N TRP A 295 -19.57 10.08 8.37
CA TRP A 295 -20.01 8.69 8.53
C TRP A 295 -21.00 8.24 7.45
N MET A 296 -21.95 9.09 7.06
CA MET A 296 -22.89 8.76 5.97
C MET A 296 -22.17 8.55 4.65
N TYR A 297 -21.22 9.43 4.33
CA TYR A 297 -20.41 9.30 3.12
C TYR A 297 -19.53 8.05 3.17
N PHE A 298 -18.83 7.81 4.30
CA PHE A 298 -17.97 6.64 4.50
C PHE A 298 -18.76 5.32 4.33
N VAL A 299 -19.88 5.19 5.05
CA VAL A 299 -20.73 3.99 4.97
C VAL A 299 -21.37 3.85 3.59
N GLY A 300 -21.83 4.94 2.98
CA GLY A 300 -22.38 4.95 1.63
C GLY A 300 -21.36 4.47 0.60
N ALA A 301 -20.14 5.01 0.64
CA ALA A 301 -19.05 4.60 -0.27
C ALA A 301 -18.65 3.12 -0.03
N LEU A 302 -18.55 2.71 1.23
CA LEU A 302 -18.28 1.31 1.60
C LEU A 302 -19.32 0.35 1.02
N VAL A 303 -20.60 0.67 1.19
CA VAL A 303 -21.70 -0.18 0.69
C VAL A 303 -21.68 -0.25 -0.85
N VAL A 304 -21.50 0.87 -1.52
CA VAL A 304 -21.44 0.92 -3.00
C VAL A 304 -20.27 0.08 -3.51
N LEU A 305 -19.07 0.24 -2.95
CA LEU A 305 -17.89 -0.53 -3.35
C LEU A 305 -18.04 -2.01 -3.02
N ALA A 306 -18.59 -2.35 -1.85
CA ALA A 306 -18.84 -3.74 -1.47
C ALA A 306 -19.85 -4.43 -2.41
N ILE A 307 -20.96 -3.75 -2.77
CA ILE A 307 -21.91 -4.27 -3.75
C ILE A 307 -21.21 -4.45 -5.12
N ALA A 308 -20.46 -3.47 -5.57
CA ALA A 308 -19.72 -3.57 -6.84
C ALA A 308 -18.75 -4.75 -6.84
N TYR A 309 -17.99 -4.95 -5.73
CA TYR A 309 -17.10 -6.10 -5.55
C TYR A 309 -17.87 -7.44 -5.61
N VAL A 310 -18.95 -7.58 -4.83
CA VAL A 310 -19.74 -8.82 -4.78
C VAL A 310 -20.34 -9.14 -6.15
N LEU A 311 -20.91 -8.15 -6.84
CA LEU A 311 -21.46 -8.35 -8.18
C LEU A 311 -20.37 -8.73 -9.19
N PHE A 312 -19.18 -8.10 -9.10
CA PHE A 312 -18.02 -8.45 -9.93
C PHE A 312 -17.56 -9.89 -9.66
N MET A 313 -17.36 -10.27 -8.41
CA MET A 313 -16.95 -11.62 -8.04
C MET A 313 -17.99 -12.67 -8.46
N LYS A 314 -19.27 -12.44 -8.20
CA LYS A 314 -20.34 -13.33 -8.65
C LYS A 314 -20.35 -13.53 -10.17
N ARG A 315 -19.97 -12.49 -10.94
CA ARG A 315 -19.97 -12.56 -12.41
C ARG A 315 -18.73 -13.22 -12.98
N TYR A 316 -17.55 -13.03 -12.40
CA TYR A 316 -16.28 -13.33 -13.04
C TYR A 316 -15.37 -14.29 -12.27
N TYR A 317 -15.69 -14.65 -11.02
CA TYR A 317 -14.84 -15.53 -10.22
C TYR A 317 -14.69 -16.94 -10.82
N HIS A 318 -15.71 -17.46 -11.53
CA HIS A 318 -15.64 -18.73 -12.24
C HIS A 318 -14.46 -18.80 -13.23
N LEU A 319 -14.07 -17.69 -13.85
CA LEU A 319 -12.90 -17.66 -14.74
C LEU A 319 -11.59 -18.00 -14.00
N HIS A 320 -11.51 -17.63 -12.72
CA HIS A 320 -10.38 -18.01 -11.88
C HIS A 320 -10.44 -19.49 -11.49
N GLU A 321 -11.62 -20.05 -11.25
CA GLU A 321 -11.80 -21.48 -10.98
C GLU A 321 -11.44 -22.32 -12.22
N GLU A 322 -11.87 -21.91 -13.41
CA GLU A 322 -11.47 -22.53 -14.68
C GLU A 322 -9.93 -22.53 -14.85
N TYR A 323 -9.28 -21.39 -14.58
CA TYR A 323 -7.81 -21.31 -14.60
C TYR A 323 -7.14 -22.26 -13.60
N LEU A 324 -7.67 -22.42 -12.39
CA LEU A 324 -7.13 -23.36 -11.40
C LEU A 324 -7.35 -24.82 -11.81
N ALA A 325 -8.48 -25.13 -12.46
CA ALA A 325 -8.76 -26.45 -13.02
C ALA A 325 -7.81 -26.81 -14.15
N GLU A 326 -7.51 -25.86 -15.06
CA GLU A 326 -6.49 -26.04 -16.12
C GLU A 326 -5.09 -26.34 -15.56
N LEU A 327 -4.76 -25.80 -14.39
CA LEU A 327 -3.50 -26.08 -13.69
C LEU A 327 -3.50 -27.40 -12.90
N GLY A 328 -4.63 -28.11 -12.82
CA GLY A 328 -4.78 -29.33 -12.02
C GLY A 328 -4.75 -29.10 -10.51
N VAL A 329 -5.05 -27.89 -10.06
CA VAL A 329 -5.09 -27.49 -8.63
C VAL A 329 -6.48 -27.70 -8.03
N LEU A 330 -7.53 -27.65 -8.85
CA LEU A 330 -8.91 -28.02 -8.52
C LEU A 330 -9.24 -29.33 -9.24
N ASN A 331 -9.65 -30.36 -8.48
CA ASN A 331 -10.25 -31.59 -9.00
C ASN A 331 -11.75 -31.39 -9.20
#